data_2271279347e3ed2d3e4047bc190a8c0f
#
_entry.id   2271279347e3ed2d3e4047bc190a8c0f
#
_cell.length_a   1.000
_cell.length_b   1.000
_cell.length_c   1.000
_cell.angle_alpha   90.00
_cell.angle_beta   90.00
_cell.angle_gamma   90.00
#
_symmetry.space_group_name_H-M   'P 1'
#
loop_
_entity.id
_entity.type
_entity.pdbx_description
1 polymer ?
#
loop_
_entity_poly.entity_id
_entity_poly.type
_entity_poly.pdbx_seq_one_letter_code
_entity_poly.pdbx_strand_id
1 'polypeptide(L)'
;MELRQIRSFLSIAETLHFGRTAELIHLSQPALSLQIRALEEEVGARLFERNRRKTSLTAAGVAFRDDAAAALSQLEQAIRRARLAANGKLGQLRIGFVSTVGSEIVPNIVRQFRKSNPEVEFSLRNILTAEQVQMLESGSLDVGFLRMPVGEDSALDVVTVHREPFVLVVPSSHKLAKRKRVRLREVAGQDFVMYERTYAPGFHDLMYGIFRDARIAPNVSQTAVEIPMLISLVASGMGITIAPLSVVKHSAASVVACNILDRIPMSEIGMAVRKGTRAPVVDNFRSFALKTLGRARNSLPADRS
;
A
#
# COMPACT_ATOMS: atom_id res chain seq x y z
N MET A 1 13.24 38.13 17.43
CA MET A 1 11.77 37.98 17.21
C MET A 1 11.37 36.55 17.57
N GLU A 2 10.43 36.43 18.49
CA GLU A 2 9.95 35.10 18.94
C GLU A 2 8.52 34.87 18.46
N LEU A 3 8.18 33.60 18.16
CA LEU A 3 6.83 33.21 17.72
C LEU A 3 5.72 33.67 18.66
N ARG A 4 6.01 33.72 19.95
CA ARG A 4 5.11 34.19 20.98
C ARG A 4 4.75 35.66 20.77
N GLN A 5 5.71 36.52 20.39
CA GLN A 5 5.50 37.91 20.09
C GLN A 5 4.63 38.11 18.84
N ILE A 6 4.87 37.31 17.79
CA ILE A 6 4.06 37.33 16.56
C ILE A 6 2.60 36.93 16.87
N ARG A 7 2.37 35.87 17.63
CA ARG A 7 1.03 35.45 18.03
C ARG A 7 0.32 36.53 18.86
N SER A 8 1.02 37.13 19.81
CA SER A 8 0.49 38.25 20.61
C SER A 8 0.11 39.44 19.73
N PHE A 9 0.95 39.80 18.76
CA PHE A 9 0.68 40.85 17.80
C PHE A 9 -0.59 40.58 16.98
N LEU A 10 -0.67 39.37 16.36
CA LEU A 10 -1.83 38.97 15.54
C LEU A 10 -3.13 38.97 16.38
N SER A 11 -3.11 38.47 17.60
CA SER A 11 -4.28 38.49 18.49
C SER A 11 -4.73 39.91 18.85
N ILE A 12 -3.79 40.87 19.04
CA ILE A 12 -4.14 42.28 19.24
C ILE A 12 -4.67 42.89 17.94
N ALA A 13 -4.11 42.53 16.80
CA ALA A 13 -4.55 43.02 15.49
C ALA A 13 -6.01 42.67 15.18
N GLU A 14 -6.48 41.51 15.68
CA GLU A 14 -7.88 41.06 15.56
C GLU A 14 -8.81 41.79 16.51
N THR A 15 -8.43 41.95 17.79
CA THR A 15 -9.30 42.50 18.82
C THR A 15 -9.24 44.01 18.92
N LEU A 16 -8.12 44.61 18.47
CA LEU A 16 -7.75 46.01 18.64
C LEU A 16 -7.86 46.50 20.11
N HIS A 17 -7.65 45.60 21.10
CA HIS A 17 -7.80 45.89 22.50
C HIS A 17 -6.82 45.11 23.39
N PHE A 18 -5.78 45.76 23.92
CA PHE A 18 -4.72 45.12 24.69
C PHE A 18 -5.22 44.36 25.94
N GLY A 19 -6.14 44.99 26.73
CA GLY A 19 -6.68 44.34 27.94
C GLY A 19 -7.44 43.05 27.60
N ARG A 20 -8.39 43.14 26.67
CA ARG A 20 -9.17 41.98 26.22
C ARG A 20 -8.28 40.87 25.63
N THR A 21 -7.28 41.21 24.81
CA THR A 21 -6.33 40.25 24.28
C THR A 21 -5.51 39.59 25.38
N ALA A 22 -5.03 40.35 26.36
CA ALA A 22 -4.26 39.82 27.48
C ALA A 22 -5.06 38.76 28.25
N GLU A 23 -6.35 38.99 28.52
CA GLU A 23 -7.25 38.03 29.14
C GLU A 23 -7.39 36.77 28.27
N LEU A 24 -7.62 36.91 26.95
CA LEU A 24 -7.79 35.78 25.99
C LEU A 24 -6.55 34.89 25.91
N ILE A 25 -5.35 35.45 26.01
CA ILE A 25 -4.11 34.69 25.91
C ILE A 25 -3.46 34.40 27.26
N HIS A 26 -4.19 34.65 28.36
CA HIS A 26 -3.76 34.42 29.74
C HIS A 26 -2.45 35.10 30.12
N LEU A 27 -2.30 36.37 29.71
CA LEU A 27 -1.20 37.23 30.08
C LEU A 27 -1.69 38.45 30.86
N SER A 28 -0.79 39.10 31.64
CA SER A 28 -1.07 40.42 32.13
C SER A 28 -0.92 41.45 30.99
N GLN A 29 -1.73 42.51 31.03
CA GLN A 29 -1.64 43.60 30.03
C GLN A 29 -0.25 44.27 29.99
N PRO A 30 0.47 44.48 31.12
CA PRO A 30 1.84 44.95 31.09
C PRO A 30 2.81 44.00 30.36
N ALA A 31 2.70 42.69 30.61
CA ALA A 31 3.51 41.69 29.94
C ALA A 31 3.27 41.65 28.42
N LEU A 32 1.99 41.69 28.01
CA LEU A 32 1.63 41.77 26.59
C LEU A 32 2.18 43.06 25.94
N SER A 33 2.07 44.19 26.64
CA SER A 33 2.61 45.49 26.15
C SER A 33 4.12 45.46 26.00
N LEU A 34 4.85 44.75 26.89
CA LEU A 34 6.29 44.59 26.80
C LEU A 34 6.70 43.71 25.61
N GLN A 35 5.96 42.62 25.37
CA GLN A 35 6.21 41.76 24.20
C GLN A 35 6.04 42.54 22.89
N ILE A 36 5.00 43.37 22.78
CA ILE A 36 4.78 44.15 21.55
C ILE A 36 5.84 45.26 21.40
N ARG A 37 6.28 45.90 22.46
CA ARG A 37 7.38 46.87 22.36
C ARG A 37 8.65 46.23 21.86
N ALA A 38 9.03 45.08 22.41
CA ALA A 38 10.20 44.33 21.95
C ALA A 38 10.08 43.92 20.47
N LEU A 39 8.89 43.56 20.01
CA LEU A 39 8.64 43.26 18.59
C LEU A 39 8.76 44.54 17.74
N GLU A 40 8.18 45.66 18.14
CA GLU A 40 8.28 46.94 17.43
C GLU A 40 9.73 47.45 17.33
N GLU A 41 10.52 47.29 18.41
CA GLU A 41 11.96 47.60 18.44
C GLU A 41 12.75 46.76 17.43
N GLU A 42 12.45 45.47 17.37
CA GLU A 42 13.13 44.55 16.45
C GLU A 42 12.73 44.77 14.97
N VAL A 43 11.46 45.09 14.73
CA VAL A 43 10.95 45.46 13.39
C VAL A 43 11.43 46.85 12.96
N GLY A 44 11.82 47.71 13.93
CA GLY A 44 12.24 49.07 13.69
C GLY A 44 11.09 50.06 13.36
N ALA A 45 9.86 49.65 13.62
CA ALA A 45 8.68 50.47 13.35
C ALA A 45 7.57 50.20 14.40
N ARG A 46 6.79 51.22 14.70
CA ARG A 46 5.56 51.03 15.47
C ARG A 46 4.52 50.28 14.65
N LEU A 47 3.95 49.27 15.23
CA LEU A 47 2.92 48.42 14.59
C LEU A 47 1.49 48.86 15.03
N PHE A 48 1.39 49.45 16.22
CA PHE A 48 0.13 49.98 16.74
C PHE A 48 0.20 51.46 17.04
N GLU A 49 -0.88 52.20 16.71
CA GLU A 49 -1.20 53.51 17.26
C GLU A 49 -2.08 53.34 18.46
N ARG A 50 -1.67 53.99 19.59
CA ARG A 50 -2.39 53.94 20.88
C ARG A 50 -2.81 55.32 21.26
N ASN A 51 -4.10 55.60 21.18
CA ASN A 51 -4.71 56.78 21.74
C ASN A 51 -5.50 56.41 23.00
N ARG A 52 -5.78 57.38 23.89
CA ARG A 52 -6.51 57.11 25.14
C ARG A 52 -7.88 56.44 24.95
N ARG A 53 -8.43 56.42 23.73
CA ARG A 53 -9.75 55.84 23.41
C ARG A 53 -9.75 54.68 22.39
N LYS A 54 -8.66 54.47 21.67
CA LYS A 54 -8.66 53.50 20.57
C LYS A 54 -7.25 53.00 20.30
N THR A 55 -7.14 51.69 19.98
CA THR A 55 -5.97 51.04 19.36
C THR A 55 -6.26 50.76 17.89
N SER A 56 -5.33 51.08 17.02
CA SER A 56 -5.40 50.74 15.57
C SER A 56 -4.04 50.33 15.07
N LEU A 57 -4.01 49.61 13.97
CA LEU A 57 -2.76 49.28 13.27
C LEU A 57 -2.20 50.52 12.56
N THR A 58 -0.89 50.67 12.56
CA THR A 58 -0.19 51.59 11.66
C THR A 58 -0.14 51.01 10.25
N ALA A 59 0.33 51.78 9.27
CA ALA A 59 0.61 51.24 7.91
C ALA A 59 1.63 50.07 7.97
N ALA A 60 2.68 50.19 8.81
CA ALA A 60 3.63 49.14 9.08
C ALA A 60 2.96 47.92 9.74
N GLY A 61 2.05 48.17 10.70
CA GLY A 61 1.28 47.12 11.37
C GLY A 61 0.37 46.34 10.42
N VAL A 62 -0.27 47.01 9.46
CA VAL A 62 -1.09 46.35 8.44
C VAL A 62 -0.21 45.45 7.53
N ALA A 63 0.90 45.99 7.02
CA ALA A 63 1.82 45.21 6.17
C ALA A 63 2.37 44.00 6.96
N PHE A 64 2.86 44.24 8.18
CA PHE A 64 3.40 43.16 9.02
C PHE A 64 2.37 42.08 9.39
N ARG A 65 1.09 42.46 9.59
CA ARG A 65 0.03 41.51 9.95
C ARG A 65 -0.16 40.43 8.90
N ASP A 66 -0.25 40.81 7.63
CA ASP A 66 -0.58 39.90 6.53
C ASP A 66 0.58 38.92 6.31
N ASP A 67 1.83 39.41 6.31
CA ASP A 67 3.03 38.57 6.12
C ASP A 67 3.29 37.69 7.37
N ALA A 68 3.11 38.20 8.57
CA ALA A 68 3.27 37.47 9.82
C ALA A 68 2.22 36.35 9.95
N ALA A 69 0.97 36.58 9.55
CA ALA A 69 -0.07 35.56 9.53
C ALA A 69 0.27 34.42 8.54
N ALA A 70 0.73 34.79 7.34
CA ALA A 70 1.16 33.80 6.33
C ALA A 70 2.34 32.95 6.83
N ALA A 71 3.38 33.60 7.41
CA ALA A 71 4.55 32.92 7.96
C ALA A 71 4.18 31.96 9.11
N LEU A 72 3.31 32.38 10.02
CA LEU A 72 2.83 31.53 11.12
C LEU A 72 2.06 30.31 10.60
N SER A 73 1.16 30.51 9.63
CA SER A 73 0.44 29.42 8.98
C SER A 73 1.38 28.42 8.31
N GLN A 74 2.40 28.91 7.63
CA GLN A 74 3.40 28.06 6.97
C GLN A 74 4.20 27.23 7.99
N LEU A 75 4.57 27.82 9.12
CA LEU A 75 5.26 27.10 10.20
C LEU A 75 4.36 26.00 10.80
N GLU A 76 3.09 26.27 11.04
CA GLU A 76 2.14 25.29 11.55
C GLU A 76 1.94 24.13 10.56
N GLN A 77 1.91 24.41 9.26
CA GLN A 77 1.91 23.37 8.23
C GLN A 77 3.20 22.53 8.26
N ALA A 78 4.38 23.16 8.42
CA ALA A 78 5.64 22.43 8.51
C ALA A 78 5.67 21.49 9.73
N ILE A 79 5.20 21.93 10.89
CA ILE A 79 5.07 21.09 12.10
C ILE A 79 4.12 19.91 11.84
N ARG A 80 2.97 20.16 11.20
CA ARG A 80 2.01 19.10 10.85
C ARG A 80 2.65 18.08 9.91
N ARG A 81 3.34 18.52 8.85
CA ARG A 81 4.01 17.63 7.90
C ARG A 81 5.11 16.80 8.57
N ALA A 82 5.89 17.40 9.45
CA ALA A 82 6.90 16.67 10.22
C ALA A 82 6.28 15.55 11.07
N ARG A 83 5.17 15.82 11.75
CA ARG A 83 4.42 14.81 12.51
C ARG A 83 3.85 13.71 11.64
N LEU A 84 3.31 14.05 10.47
CA LEU A 84 2.79 13.07 9.51
C LEU A 84 3.91 12.17 8.99
N ALA A 85 5.06 12.74 8.64
CA ALA A 85 6.22 11.99 8.18
C ALA A 85 6.74 11.01 9.26
N ALA A 86 6.89 11.49 10.51
CA ALA A 86 7.32 10.65 11.64
C ALA A 86 6.39 9.47 11.92
N ASN A 87 5.09 9.62 11.65
CA ASN A 87 4.07 8.57 11.83
C ASN A 87 3.80 7.76 10.55
N GLY A 88 4.60 7.92 9.50
CA GLY A 88 4.41 7.22 8.23
C GLY A 88 3.10 7.55 7.52
N LYS A 89 2.58 8.74 7.72
CA LYS A 89 1.35 9.25 7.10
C LYS A 89 1.64 10.26 5.98
N LEU A 90 2.90 10.45 5.65
CA LEU A 90 3.41 11.28 4.55
C LEU A 90 4.54 10.53 3.88
N GLY A 91 4.62 10.57 2.55
CA GLY A 91 5.67 9.98 1.74
C GLY A 91 5.12 9.24 0.53
N GLN A 92 6.00 8.49 -0.14
CA GLN A 92 5.65 7.69 -1.30
C GLN A 92 5.85 6.21 -0.99
N LEU A 93 4.95 5.36 -1.48
CA LEU A 93 5.02 3.90 -1.44
C LEU A 93 5.05 3.34 -2.87
N ARG A 94 6.14 2.66 -3.20
CA ARG A 94 6.30 1.93 -4.45
C ARG A 94 5.93 0.47 -4.21
N ILE A 95 4.79 0.05 -4.75
CA ILE A 95 4.22 -1.28 -4.52
C ILE A 95 4.24 -2.07 -5.81
N GLY A 96 4.93 -3.22 -5.78
CA GLY A 96 4.88 -4.24 -6.84
C GLY A 96 3.86 -5.31 -6.50
N PHE A 97 3.25 -5.89 -7.52
CA PHE A 97 2.31 -7.00 -7.34
C PHE A 97 2.27 -7.88 -8.58
N VAL A 98 2.01 -9.17 -8.39
CA VAL A 98 1.70 -10.07 -9.51
C VAL A 98 0.26 -9.85 -9.97
N SER A 99 -0.01 -10.04 -11.27
CA SER A 99 -1.30 -9.75 -11.91
C SER A 99 -2.51 -10.32 -11.17
N THR A 100 -2.38 -11.51 -10.60
CA THR A 100 -3.48 -12.22 -9.93
C THR A 100 -4.04 -11.53 -8.68
N VAL A 101 -3.28 -10.66 -8.02
CA VAL A 101 -3.73 -9.91 -6.84
C VAL A 101 -3.99 -8.43 -7.13
N GLY A 102 -3.67 -8.00 -8.35
CA GLY A 102 -3.86 -6.63 -8.81
C GLY A 102 -5.31 -6.25 -9.05
N SER A 103 -6.21 -7.23 -9.24
CA SER A 103 -7.64 -6.99 -9.50
C SER A 103 -8.46 -6.74 -8.23
N GLU A 104 -8.08 -7.30 -7.08
CA GLU A 104 -8.90 -7.24 -5.87
C GLU A 104 -8.09 -6.89 -4.61
N ILE A 105 -7.07 -7.67 -4.26
CA ILE A 105 -6.37 -7.57 -2.98
C ILE A 105 -5.65 -6.22 -2.86
N VAL A 106 -4.77 -5.88 -3.81
CA VAL A 106 -3.94 -4.67 -3.74
C VAL A 106 -4.78 -3.39 -3.82
N PRO A 107 -5.74 -3.23 -4.79
CA PRO A 107 -6.58 -2.05 -4.84
C PRO A 107 -7.41 -1.84 -3.57
N ASN A 108 -7.94 -2.89 -2.97
CA ASN A 108 -8.71 -2.80 -1.75
C ASN A 108 -7.88 -2.31 -0.55
N ILE A 109 -6.67 -2.83 -0.37
CA ILE A 109 -5.76 -2.40 0.69
C ILE A 109 -5.38 -0.93 0.49
N VAL A 110 -4.94 -0.56 -0.73
CA VAL A 110 -4.52 0.80 -1.06
C VAL A 110 -5.66 1.80 -0.86
N ARG A 111 -6.86 1.48 -1.33
CA ARG A 111 -8.06 2.32 -1.14
C ARG A 111 -8.38 2.56 0.34
N GLN A 112 -8.32 1.51 1.16
CA GLN A 112 -8.60 1.64 2.59
C GLN A 112 -7.49 2.39 3.32
N PHE A 113 -6.22 2.14 3.00
CA PHE A 113 -5.09 2.83 3.60
C PHE A 113 -5.10 4.33 3.28
N ARG A 114 -5.39 4.69 2.02
CA ARG A 114 -5.46 6.09 1.56
C ARG A 114 -6.51 6.92 2.31
N LYS A 115 -7.64 6.30 2.72
CA LYS A 115 -8.67 6.99 3.52
C LYS A 115 -8.12 7.52 4.84
N SER A 116 -7.21 6.79 5.48
CA SER A 116 -6.61 7.16 6.78
C SER A 116 -5.28 7.91 6.63
N ASN A 117 -4.68 7.89 5.44
CA ASN A 117 -3.37 8.44 5.13
C ASN A 117 -3.40 9.16 3.76
N PRO A 118 -4.16 10.26 3.63
CA PRO A 118 -4.38 10.93 2.34
C PRO A 118 -3.13 11.59 1.75
N GLU A 119 -2.12 11.88 2.58
CA GLU A 119 -0.85 12.50 2.19
C GLU A 119 0.21 11.46 1.74
N VAL A 120 -0.17 10.17 1.63
CA VAL A 120 0.70 9.12 1.09
C VAL A 120 0.42 8.94 -0.40
N GLU A 121 1.46 9.08 -1.20
CA GLU A 121 1.42 8.81 -2.63
C GLU A 121 1.72 7.34 -2.93
N PHE A 122 1.11 6.80 -3.97
CA PHE A 122 1.30 5.41 -4.39
C PHE A 122 1.79 5.31 -5.82
N SER A 123 2.83 4.50 -6.01
CA SER A 123 3.24 3.99 -7.32
C SER A 123 2.95 2.49 -7.36
N LEU A 124 1.97 2.08 -8.16
CA LEU A 124 1.50 0.70 -8.26
C LEU A 124 2.00 0.10 -9.59
N ARG A 125 2.72 -1.02 -9.52
CA ARG A 125 3.29 -1.67 -10.70
C ARG A 125 3.01 -3.16 -10.74
N ASN A 126 2.49 -3.64 -11.86
CA ASN A 126 2.44 -5.08 -12.13
C ASN A 126 3.87 -5.55 -12.48
N ILE A 127 4.44 -6.42 -11.64
CA ILE A 127 5.84 -6.85 -11.74
C ILE A 127 5.90 -8.33 -11.39
N LEU A 128 6.67 -9.11 -12.14
CA LEU A 128 6.86 -10.54 -11.90
C LEU A 128 7.68 -10.80 -10.63
N THR A 129 7.47 -11.96 -10.01
CA THR A 129 8.05 -12.26 -8.68
C THR A 129 9.57 -12.11 -8.65
N ALA A 130 10.30 -12.65 -9.64
CA ALA A 130 11.77 -12.57 -9.67
C ALA A 130 12.26 -11.12 -9.74
N GLU A 131 11.62 -10.29 -10.55
CA GLU A 131 11.94 -8.85 -10.65
C GLU A 131 11.59 -8.11 -9.37
N GLN A 132 10.43 -8.42 -8.75
CA GLN A 132 10.07 -7.83 -7.44
C GLN A 132 11.14 -8.11 -6.38
N VAL A 133 11.67 -9.33 -6.30
CA VAL A 133 12.74 -9.69 -5.35
C VAL A 133 13.95 -8.78 -5.55
N GLN A 134 14.44 -8.65 -6.77
CA GLN A 134 15.59 -7.79 -7.10
C GLN A 134 15.32 -6.31 -6.76
N MET A 135 14.13 -5.82 -7.09
CA MET A 135 13.75 -4.43 -6.83
C MET A 135 13.55 -4.13 -5.33
N LEU A 136 13.07 -5.08 -4.54
CA LEU A 136 12.98 -4.97 -3.09
C LEU A 136 14.38 -4.94 -2.46
N GLU A 137 15.26 -5.84 -2.89
CA GLU A 137 16.65 -5.91 -2.39
C GLU A 137 17.47 -4.66 -2.73
N SER A 138 17.30 -4.12 -3.93
CA SER A 138 17.93 -2.85 -4.34
C SER A 138 17.29 -1.59 -3.71
N GLY A 139 16.10 -1.72 -3.10
CA GLY A 139 15.35 -0.58 -2.57
C GLY A 139 14.62 0.26 -3.63
N SER A 140 14.53 -0.23 -4.87
CA SER A 140 13.74 0.40 -5.95
C SER A 140 12.24 0.14 -5.79
N LEU A 141 11.85 -0.83 -4.96
CA LEU A 141 10.49 -1.15 -4.54
C LEU A 141 10.43 -1.16 -3.00
N ASP A 142 9.34 -0.73 -2.43
CA ASP A 142 9.15 -0.67 -0.98
C ASP A 142 8.38 -1.88 -0.43
N VAL A 143 7.35 -2.31 -1.16
CA VAL A 143 6.50 -3.45 -0.80
C VAL A 143 6.23 -4.29 -2.05
N GLY A 144 6.32 -5.60 -1.92
CA GLY A 144 5.98 -6.54 -2.98
C GLY A 144 4.85 -7.48 -2.56
N PHE A 145 3.89 -7.72 -3.45
CA PHE A 145 2.93 -8.82 -3.34
C PHE A 145 3.28 -9.86 -4.39
N LEU A 146 3.95 -10.90 -3.96
CA LEU A 146 4.63 -11.86 -4.82
C LEU A 146 4.14 -13.30 -4.62
N ARG A 147 4.37 -14.12 -5.63
CA ARG A 147 4.02 -15.53 -5.64
C ARG A 147 5.02 -16.34 -4.82
N MET A 148 4.52 -17.13 -3.88
CA MET A 148 5.34 -18.00 -3.05
C MET A 148 5.54 -19.39 -3.68
N PRO A 149 6.61 -20.12 -3.30
CA PRO A 149 7.68 -19.71 -2.39
C PRO A 149 8.73 -18.82 -3.07
N VAL A 150 9.39 -17.98 -2.28
CA VAL A 150 10.63 -17.30 -2.67
C VAL A 150 11.83 -17.97 -1.98
N GLY A 151 13.03 -17.77 -2.50
CA GLY A 151 14.25 -18.38 -1.94
C GLY A 151 14.46 -18.00 -0.46
N GLU A 152 14.90 -18.96 0.34
CA GLU A 152 15.15 -18.77 1.78
C GLU A 152 16.29 -17.78 2.05
N ASP A 153 17.26 -17.69 1.14
CA ASP A 153 18.42 -16.79 1.23
C ASP A 153 18.10 -15.34 0.86
N SER A 154 16.84 -15.02 0.53
CA SER A 154 16.46 -13.65 0.17
C SER A 154 16.60 -12.69 1.34
N ALA A 155 17.08 -11.47 1.06
CA ALA A 155 17.14 -10.39 2.05
C ALA A 155 15.76 -9.77 2.35
N LEU A 156 14.68 -10.55 2.19
CA LEU A 156 13.30 -10.13 2.36
C LEU A 156 12.68 -10.68 3.64
N ASP A 157 11.85 -9.87 4.26
CA ASP A 157 10.90 -10.29 5.29
C ASP A 157 9.54 -10.50 4.62
N VAL A 158 9.11 -11.75 4.54
CA VAL A 158 7.92 -12.16 3.79
C VAL A 158 6.88 -12.75 4.72
N VAL A 159 5.66 -12.27 4.61
CA VAL A 159 4.50 -12.79 5.35
C VAL A 159 3.44 -13.24 4.38
N THR A 160 2.97 -14.48 4.50
CA THR A 160 1.86 -14.98 3.68
C THR A 160 0.57 -14.23 4.00
N VAL A 161 0.01 -13.57 2.99
CA VAL A 161 -1.20 -12.73 3.11
C VAL A 161 -2.43 -13.35 2.48
N HIS A 162 -2.27 -14.27 1.54
CA HIS A 162 -3.37 -14.97 0.88
C HIS A 162 -3.00 -16.43 0.62
N ARG A 163 -3.98 -17.32 0.78
CA ARG A 163 -3.89 -18.75 0.45
C ARG A 163 -5.15 -19.20 -0.25
N GLU A 164 -4.99 -20.00 -1.29
CA GLU A 164 -6.09 -20.55 -2.04
C GLU A 164 -5.73 -21.92 -2.62
N PRO A 165 -6.72 -22.79 -2.92
CA PRO A 165 -6.45 -24.07 -3.54
C PRO A 165 -6.02 -23.90 -5.00
N PHE A 166 -5.23 -24.84 -5.48
CA PHE A 166 -5.05 -25.08 -6.90
C PHE A 166 -6.23 -25.88 -7.46
N VAL A 167 -6.59 -25.57 -8.69
CA VAL A 167 -7.59 -26.30 -9.48
C VAL A 167 -7.00 -26.72 -10.83
N LEU A 168 -7.49 -27.80 -11.37
CA LEU A 168 -7.24 -28.14 -12.76
C LEU A 168 -8.12 -27.26 -13.64
N VAL A 169 -7.53 -26.59 -14.61
CA VAL A 169 -8.23 -25.74 -15.58
C VAL A 169 -8.20 -26.41 -16.93
N VAL A 170 -9.36 -26.61 -17.51
CA VAL A 170 -9.56 -27.25 -18.81
C VAL A 170 -10.43 -26.39 -19.72
N PRO A 171 -10.31 -26.50 -21.04
CA PRO A 171 -11.27 -25.88 -21.98
C PRO A 171 -12.69 -26.36 -21.69
N SER A 172 -13.70 -25.53 -21.90
CA SER A 172 -15.12 -25.91 -21.72
C SER A 172 -15.56 -27.09 -22.60
N SER A 173 -14.88 -27.30 -23.74
CA SER A 173 -15.10 -28.44 -24.65
C SER A 173 -14.42 -29.74 -24.19
N HIS A 174 -13.55 -29.68 -23.18
CA HIS A 174 -12.78 -30.85 -22.74
C HIS A 174 -13.68 -31.86 -22.02
N LYS A 175 -13.35 -33.19 -22.19
CA LYS A 175 -14.12 -34.28 -21.54
C LYS A 175 -14.26 -34.16 -20.03
N LEU A 176 -13.27 -33.57 -19.36
CA LEU A 176 -13.30 -33.35 -17.91
C LEU A 176 -14.09 -32.10 -17.50
N ALA A 177 -14.50 -31.23 -18.42
CA ALA A 177 -15.27 -30.02 -18.09
C ALA A 177 -16.62 -30.32 -17.41
N LYS A 178 -17.17 -31.51 -17.63
CA LYS A 178 -18.40 -31.98 -16.99
C LYS A 178 -18.18 -32.47 -15.55
N ARG A 179 -16.94 -32.59 -15.10
CA ARG A 179 -16.58 -33.14 -13.79
C ARG A 179 -16.24 -32.03 -12.82
N LYS A 180 -16.81 -32.07 -11.61
CA LYS A 180 -16.48 -31.13 -10.54
C LYS A 180 -15.17 -31.45 -9.85
N ARG A 181 -14.72 -32.70 -9.85
CA ARG A 181 -13.54 -33.21 -9.14
C ARG A 181 -12.76 -34.17 -10.01
N VAL A 182 -11.46 -34.14 -9.93
CA VAL A 182 -10.53 -34.97 -10.72
C VAL A 182 -9.33 -35.38 -9.85
N ARG A 183 -8.74 -36.51 -10.19
CA ARG A 183 -7.41 -36.93 -9.70
C ARG A 183 -6.36 -36.58 -10.74
N LEU A 184 -5.18 -36.15 -10.33
CA LEU A 184 -4.10 -35.79 -11.25
C LEU A 184 -3.71 -36.91 -12.18
N ARG A 185 -3.73 -38.18 -11.70
CA ARG A 185 -3.46 -39.36 -12.55
C ARG A 185 -4.38 -39.46 -13.78
N GLU A 186 -5.57 -38.88 -13.73
CA GLU A 186 -6.54 -38.93 -14.82
C GLU A 186 -6.17 -38.02 -16.00
N VAL A 187 -5.21 -37.15 -15.79
CA VAL A 187 -4.71 -36.19 -16.80
C VAL A 187 -3.31 -36.57 -17.30
N ALA A 188 -2.80 -37.76 -16.93
CA ALA A 188 -1.56 -38.27 -17.48
C ALA A 188 -1.66 -38.36 -19.01
N GLY A 189 -0.59 -37.92 -19.71
CA GLY A 189 -0.53 -37.90 -21.16
C GLY A 189 -1.34 -36.77 -21.84
N GLN A 190 -1.92 -35.87 -21.09
CA GLN A 190 -2.50 -34.66 -21.67
C GLN A 190 -1.42 -33.58 -21.90
N ASP A 191 -1.67 -32.68 -22.84
CA ASP A 191 -0.83 -31.52 -23.09
C ASP A 191 -1.08 -30.45 -22.00
N PHE A 192 0.02 -29.96 -21.41
CA PHE A 192 -0.04 -28.92 -20.37
C PHE A 192 0.52 -27.60 -20.88
N VAL A 193 -0.13 -26.52 -20.44
CA VAL A 193 0.41 -25.16 -20.49
C VAL A 193 1.00 -24.86 -19.13
N MET A 194 2.28 -24.49 -19.07
CA MET A 194 3.00 -24.33 -17.82
C MET A 194 3.54 -22.92 -17.61
N TYR A 195 3.77 -22.55 -16.35
CA TYR A 195 4.40 -21.30 -16.00
C TYR A 195 5.90 -21.34 -16.28
N GLU A 196 6.46 -20.25 -16.82
CA GLU A 196 7.87 -20.17 -17.16
C GLU A 196 8.74 -19.97 -15.91
N ARG A 197 9.79 -20.78 -15.76
CA ARG A 197 10.63 -20.83 -14.55
C ARG A 197 11.35 -19.52 -14.24
N THR A 198 11.81 -18.83 -15.28
CA THR A 198 12.62 -17.60 -15.17
C THR A 198 11.95 -16.53 -14.30
N TYR A 199 10.63 -16.43 -14.32
CA TYR A 199 9.89 -15.31 -13.69
C TYR A 199 9.39 -15.61 -12.27
N ALA A 200 9.29 -16.87 -11.88
CA ALA A 200 9.00 -17.30 -10.51
C ALA A 200 9.52 -18.72 -10.27
N PRO A 201 10.83 -18.88 -10.05
CA PRO A 201 11.46 -20.21 -9.94
C PRO A 201 10.81 -21.09 -8.88
N GLY A 202 10.60 -20.56 -7.68
CA GLY A 202 10.01 -21.33 -6.58
C GLY A 202 8.58 -21.79 -6.88
N PHE A 203 7.77 -20.94 -7.51
CA PHE A 203 6.40 -21.31 -7.90
C PHE A 203 6.41 -22.38 -9.00
N HIS A 204 7.28 -22.25 -10.00
CA HIS A 204 7.46 -23.26 -11.04
C HIS A 204 7.86 -24.62 -10.42
N ASP A 205 8.84 -24.60 -9.53
CA ASP A 205 9.35 -25.82 -8.90
C ASP A 205 8.28 -26.46 -7.98
N LEU A 206 7.43 -25.64 -7.32
CA LEU A 206 6.25 -26.10 -6.60
C LEU A 206 5.28 -26.85 -7.53
N MET A 207 4.98 -26.27 -8.70
CA MET A 207 4.08 -26.87 -9.69
C MET A 207 4.62 -28.21 -10.20
N TYR A 208 5.91 -28.27 -10.52
CA TYR A 208 6.55 -29.54 -10.92
C TYR A 208 6.59 -30.56 -9.78
N GLY A 209 6.72 -30.10 -8.53
CA GLY A 209 6.60 -30.93 -7.34
C GLY A 209 5.23 -31.63 -7.27
N ILE A 210 4.14 -30.94 -7.58
CA ILE A 210 2.78 -31.50 -7.61
C ILE A 210 2.70 -32.67 -8.61
N PHE A 211 3.25 -32.49 -9.80
CA PHE A 211 3.27 -33.57 -10.82
C PHE A 211 4.16 -34.74 -10.41
N ARG A 212 5.34 -34.46 -9.87
CA ARG A 212 6.25 -35.48 -9.36
C ARG A 212 5.60 -36.34 -8.27
N ASP A 213 4.93 -35.74 -7.34
CA ASP A 213 4.28 -36.43 -6.22
C ASP A 213 3.07 -37.25 -6.69
N ALA A 214 2.39 -36.80 -7.75
CA ALA A 214 1.35 -37.55 -8.45
C ALA A 214 1.92 -38.64 -9.40
N ARG A 215 3.25 -38.73 -9.53
CA ARG A 215 3.95 -39.64 -10.47
C ARG A 215 3.57 -39.45 -11.94
N ILE A 216 3.44 -38.19 -12.35
CA ILE A 216 3.09 -37.76 -13.69
C ILE A 216 4.24 -36.91 -14.26
N ALA A 217 4.64 -37.19 -15.49
CA ALA A 217 5.47 -36.30 -16.28
C ALA A 217 4.53 -35.43 -17.16
N PRO A 218 4.43 -34.12 -16.95
CA PRO A 218 3.59 -33.28 -17.79
C PRO A 218 4.21 -33.18 -19.21
N ASN A 219 3.38 -33.37 -20.24
CA ASN A 219 3.77 -33.03 -21.61
C ASN A 219 3.55 -31.52 -21.80
N VAL A 220 4.62 -30.74 -21.76
CA VAL A 220 4.53 -29.28 -21.86
C VAL A 220 4.41 -28.86 -23.33
N SER A 221 3.23 -28.46 -23.76
CA SER A 221 2.97 -27.99 -25.13
C SER A 221 3.32 -26.51 -25.29
N GLN A 222 3.13 -25.71 -24.23
CA GLN A 222 3.40 -24.28 -24.21
C GLN A 222 3.77 -23.78 -22.82
N THR A 223 4.51 -22.66 -22.78
CA THR A 223 4.79 -21.93 -21.54
C THR A 223 4.23 -20.51 -21.63
N ALA A 224 3.94 -19.92 -20.47
CA ALA A 224 3.54 -18.53 -20.38
C ALA A 224 4.15 -17.85 -19.15
N VAL A 225 4.34 -16.53 -19.26
CA VAL A 225 4.98 -15.69 -18.25
C VAL A 225 4.02 -15.34 -17.11
N GLU A 226 2.74 -15.18 -17.42
CA GLU A 226 1.71 -14.80 -16.44
C GLU A 226 0.56 -15.81 -16.41
N ILE A 227 -0.02 -16.01 -15.23
CA ILE A 227 -1.13 -16.96 -15.05
C ILE A 227 -2.37 -16.59 -15.90
N PRO A 228 -2.79 -15.31 -16.07
CA PRO A 228 -3.87 -14.98 -16.99
C PRO A 228 -3.61 -15.42 -18.43
N MET A 229 -2.36 -15.38 -18.89
CA MET A 229 -1.99 -15.89 -20.23
C MET A 229 -2.11 -17.42 -20.31
N LEU A 230 -1.73 -18.15 -19.24
CA LEU A 230 -1.97 -19.61 -19.16
C LEU A 230 -3.45 -19.93 -19.38
N ILE A 231 -4.34 -19.20 -18.72
CA ILE A 231 -5.79 -19.42 -18.85
C ILE A 231 -6.27 -19.14 -20.29
N SER A 232 -5.73 -18.11 -20.93
CA SER A 232 -6.07 -17.78 -22.32
C SER A 232 -5.60 -18.86 -23.30
N LEU A 233 -4.43 -19.43 -23.09
CA LEU A 233 -3.91 -20.56 -23.90
C LEU A 233 -4.75 -21.83 -23.70
N VAL A 234 -5.17 -22.10 -22.46
CA VAL A 234 -6.10 -23.21 -22.17
C VAL A 234 -7.45 -22.95 -22.86
N ALA A 235 -7.99 -21.76 -22.79
CA ALA A 235 -9.23 -21.38 -23.46
C ALA A 235 -9.17 -21.59 -24.98
N SER A 236 -8.00 -21.41 -25.58
CA SER A 236 -7.72 -21.64 -27.00
C SER A 236 -7.52 -23.13 -27.36
N GLY A 237 -7.58 -24.04 -26.38
CA GLY A 237 -7.42 -25.47 -26.61
C GLY A 237 -5.98 -25.98 -26.74
N MET A 238 -4.99 -25.18 -26.34
CA MET A 238 -3.55 -25.54 -26.44
C MET A 238 -3.09 -26.53 -25.35
N GLY A 239 -3.98 -26.93 -24.46
CA GLY A 239 -3.70 -27.87 -23.37
C GLY A 239 -4.55 -27.57 -22.15
N ILE A 240 -4.15 -28.13 -21.00
CA ILE A 240 -4.74 -27.93 -19.68
C ILE A 240 -3.69 -27.34 -18.74
N THR A 241 -4.11 -26.81 -17.58
CA THR A 241 -3.15 -26.30 -16.59
C THR A 241 -3.65 -26.51 -15.17
N ILE A 242 -2.74 -26.40 -14.20
CA ILE A 242 -3.08 -26.25 -12.79
C ILE A 242 -2.87 -24.77 -12.44
N ALA A 243 -3.87 -24.12 -11.87
CA ALA A 243 -3.81 -22.70 -11.52
C ALA A 243 -4.52 -22.41 -10.19
N PRO A 244 -4.23 -21.28 -9.53
CA PRO A 244 -4.97 -20.84 -8.36
C PRO A 244 -6.45 -20.60 -8.70
N LEU A 245 -7.34 -20.93 -7.78
CA LEU A 245 -8.80 -20.85 -8.01
C LEU A 245 -9.28 -19.42 -8.35
N SER A 246 -8.70 -18.40 -7.73
CA SER A 246 -9.10 -16.99 -7.96
C SER A 246 -8.97 -16.57 -9.42
N VAL A 247 -7.99 -17.10 -10.14
CA VAL A 247 -7.73 -16.72 -11.55
C VAL A 247 -8.87 -17.15 -12.45
N VAL A 248 -9.47 -18.30 -12.18
CA VAL A 248 -10.56 -18.84 -12.99
C VAL A 248 -11.85 -18.06 -12.80
N LYS A 249 -12.09 -17.53 -11.60
CA LYS A 249 -13.29 -16.71 -11.31
C LYS A 249 -13.38 -15.43 -12.15
N HIS A 250 -12.23 -14.92 -12.60
CA HIS A 250 -12.15 -13.71 -13.41
C HIS A 250 -11.93 -14.00 -14.91
N SER A 251 -11.97 -15.29 -15.30
CA SER A 251 -11.73 -15.72 -16.67
C SER A 251 -13.03 -15.78 -17.46
N ALA A 252 -12.93 -15.69 -18.79
CA ALA A 252 -14.06 -15.88 -19.70
C ALA A 252 -14.68 -17.27 -19.55
N ALA A 253 -15.95 -17.42 -19.93
CA ALA A 253 -16.74 -18.66 -19.83
C ALA A 253 -16.20 -19.87 -20.64
N SER A 254 -15.03 -19.73 -21.28
CA SER A 254 -14.41 -20.73 -22.14
C SER A 254 -13.55 -21.77 -21.41
N VAL A 255 -13.36 -21.62 -20.10
CA VAL A 255 -12.62 -22.58 -19.27
C VAL A 255 -13.44 -23.05 -18.08
N VAL A 256 -13.12 -24.25 -17.59
CA VAL A 256 -13.78 -24.84 -16.41
C VAL A 256 -12.72 -25.24 -15.39
N ALA A 257 -12.98 -24.93 -14.12
CA ALA A 257 -12.18 -25.35 -12.98
C ALA A 257 -12.72 -26.67 -12.42
N CYS A 258 -11.82 -27.65 -12.28
CA CYS A 258 -12.11 -28.91 -11.60
C CYS A 258 -11.29 -28.98 -10.31
N ASN A 259 -11.93 -29.28 -9.18
CA ASN A 259 -11.22 -29.44 -7.92
C ASN A 259 -10.31 -30.67 -7.96
N ILE A 260 -9.07 -30.51 -7.50
CA ILE A 260 -8.10 -31.61 -7.42
C ILE A 260 -8.33 -32.37 -6.12
N LEU A 261 -8.50 -33.69 -6.21
CA LEU A 261 -8.74 -34.59 -5.07
C LEU A 261 -7.44 -35.01 -4.38
N ASP A 262 -6.32 -34.87 -5.05
CA ASP A 262 -5.02 -35.23 -4.51
C ASP A 262 -4.62 -34.21 -3.44
N ARG A 263 -3.90 -34.65 -2.42
CA ARG A 263 -3.35 -33.78 -1.41
C ARG A 263 -2.17 -33.00 -1.98
N ILE A 264 -2.39 -31.75 -2.35
CA ILE A 264 -1.38 -30.86 -2.93
C ILE A 264 -1.21 -29.60 -2.07
N PRO A 265 -0.08 -28.88 -2.20
CA PRO A 265 0.13 -27.60 -1.53
C PRO A 265 -0.94 -26.57 -1.93
N MET A 266 -1.10 -25.56 -1.11
CA MET A 266 -1.90 -24.38 -1.45
C MET A 266 -1.07 -23.38 -2.24
N SER A 267 -1.72 -22.61 -3.09
CA SER A 267 -1.14 -21.44 -3.72
C SER A 267 -1.08 -20.30 -2.70
N GLU A 268 0.06 -19.66 -2.57
CA GLU A 268 0.26 -18.58 -1.60
C GLU A 268 0.74 -17.29 -2.26
N ILE A 269 0.27 -16.17 -1.72
CA ILE A 269 0.81 -14.82 -1.97
C ILE A 269 1.46 -14.33 -0.68
N GLY A 270 2.71 -13.89 -0.80
CA GLY A 270 3.45 -13.22 0.25
C GLY A 270 3.45 -11.70 0.07
N MET A 271 3.31 -10.97 1.16
CA MET A 271 3.70 -9.56 1.22
C MET A 271 5.14 -9.48 1.70
N ALA A 272 6.01 -8.89 0.91
CA ALA A 272 7.45 -8.82 1.13
C ALA A 272 7.92 -7.37 1.28
N VAL A 273 8.87 -7.17 2.18
CA VAL A 273 9.64 -5.94 2.35
C VAL A 273 11.11 -6.33 2.54
N ARG A 274 12.06 -5.45 2.25
CA ARG A 274 13.47 -5.69 2.52
C ARG A 274 13.73 -5.76 4.02
N LYS A 275 14.49 -6.77 4.49
CA LYS A 275 14.93 -6.88 5.90
C LYS A 275 15.65 -5.62 6.34
N GLY A 276 15.38 -5.14 7.54
CA GLY A 276 16.02 -3.94 8.09
C GLY A 276 15.55 -2.61 7.52
N THR A 277 14.54 -2.58 6.68
CA THR A 277 13.91 -1.32 6.23
C THR A 277 13.39 -0.55 7.45
N ARG A 278 13.76 0.75 7.55
CA ARG A 278 13.34 1.67 8.61
C ARG A 278 12.61 2.88 8.00
N ALA A 279 11.62 2.64 7.20
CA ALA A 279 10.80 3.70 6.60
C ALA A 279 9.42 3.72 7.27
N PRO A 280 9.08 4.76 8.04
CA PRO A 280 7.81 4.81 8.80
C PRO A 280 6.57 4.56 7.94
N VAL A 281 6.56 5.01 6.68
CA VAL A 281 5.44 4.81 5.75
C VAL A 281 5.30 3.34 5.34
N VAL A 282 6.41 2.61 5.19
CA VAL A 282 6.41 1.17 4.88
C VAL A 282 5.89 0.37 6.07
N ASP A 283 6.36 0.68 7.28
CA ASP A 283 5.94 0.02 8.52
C ASP A 283 4.46 0.25 8.81
N ASN A 284 3.98 1.48 8.61
CA ASN A 284 2.57 1.83 8.74
C ASN A 284 1.70 1.06 7.73
N PHE A 285 2.10 1.04 6.46
CA PHE A 285 1.38 0.30 5.41
C PHE A 285 1.38 -1.20 5.69
N ARG A 286 2.53 -1.78 6.04
CA ARG A 286 2.66 -3.20 6.37
C ARG A 286 1.74 -3.60 7.51
N SER A 287 1.76 -2.86 8.61
CA SER A 287 0.92 -3.11 9.78
C SER A 287 -0.58 -3.02 9.43
N PHE A 288 -0.94 -2.01 8.64
CA PHE A 288 -2.32 -1.83 8.16
C PHE A 288 -2.77 -2.97 7.25
N ALA A 289 -1.95 -3.36 6.27
CA ALA A 289 -2.25 -4.42 5.32
C ALA A 289 -2.44 -5.77 6.03
N LEU A 290 -1.55 -6.14 6.94
CA LEU A 290 -1.67 -7.37 7.74
C LEU A 290 -2.95 -7.40 8.58
N LYS A 291 -3.30 -6.29 9.23
CA LYS A 291 -4.54 -6.17 10.01
C LYS A 291 -5.79 -6.30 9.13
N THR A 292 -5.79 -5.69 7.96
CA THR A 292 -6.91 -5.72 7.01
C THR A 292 -7.12 -7.11 6.42
N LEU A 293 -6.04 -7.77 6.00
CA LEU A 293 -6.08 -9.12 5.42
C LEU A 293 -6.36 -10.19 6.48
N GLY A 294 -5.86 -10.02 7.71
CA GLY A 294 -6.19 -10.91 8.83
C GLY A 294 -7.68 -10.88 9.20
N ARG A 295 -8.33 -9.72 9.11
CA ARG A 295 -9.79 -9.60 9.29
C ARG A 295 -10.58 -10.29 8.18
N ALA A 296 -10.15 -10.15 6.93
CA ALA A 296 -10.79 -10.81 5.80
C ALA A 296 -10.69 -12.35 5.88
N ARG A 297 -9.61 -12.90 6.43
CA ARG A 297 -9.46 -14.35 6.69
C ARG A 297 -10.47 -14.89 7.71
N ASN A 298 -10.78 -14.12 8.75
CA ASN A 298 -11.71 -14.52 9.81
C ASN A 298 -13.19 -14.34 9.41
N SER A 299 -13.48 -13.63 8.31
CA SER A 299 -14.84 -13.41 7.83
C SER A 299 -15.30 -14.39 6.73
N LEU A 300 -14.40 -15.24 6.22
CA LEU A 300 -14.80 -16.34 5.34
C LEU A 300 -15.36 -17.47 6.19
N PRO A 301 -16.58 -17.98 5.90
CA PRO A 301 -17.12 -19.13 6.61
C PRO A 301 -16.16 -20.30 6.41
N ALA A 302 -15.83 -21.00 7.51
CA ALA A 302 -15.08 -22.24 7.46
C ALA A 302 -15.78 -23.16 6.46
N ASP A 303 -15.06 -23.57 5.42
CA ASP A 303 -15.54 -24.48 4.40
C ASP A 303 -16.17 -25.69 5.12
N ARG A 304 -17.48 -25.84 5.01
CA ARG A 304 -18.15 -27.04 5.46
C ARG A 304 -17.73 -28.17 4.54
N SER A 305 -16.99 -29.10 5.11
CA SER A 305 -16.55 -30.41 4.60
C SER A 305 -17.61 -31.15 3.76
#